data_49596a509ffffef67ece7250c730db39
#
_entry.id   49596a509ffffef67ece7250c730db39
#
_cell.length_a   1.000
_cell.length_b   1.000
_cell.length_c   1.000
_cell.angle_alpha   90.00
_cell.angle_beta   90.00
_cell.angle_gamma   90.00
#
_symmetry.space_group_name_H-M   'P 1'
#
loop_
_entity.id
_entity.type
_entity.pdbx_description
1 polymer ?
#
loop_
_entity_poly.entity_id
_entity_poly.type
_entity_poly.pdbx_seq_one_letter_code
_entity_poly.pdbx_strand_id
1 'polypeptide(L)'
;MKKFLPIAMAAVMSMSAVAVSAVSANAVEPLNAPVQYAQVARASLATPKISKAESVYGGVKLTWNKVNGAAKYRVYYKGRKGWTRMVDTTSTSYIDKDVSSGRNYTYTVRCISADGKSFTSGYDSKGTTVKYIAAPEISKLENVNGGVKISWGKVSGATKYRVYYKGSKGWTKMVDTTSTSYIDKDVSSGRFF
;
A
#
# COMPACT_ATOMS: atom_id res chain seq x y z
N MET A 1 11.60 47.11 -13.88
CA MET A 1 12.35 46.40 -12.82
C MET A 1 11.50 46.35 -11.55
N LYS A 2 10.87 45.22 -11.28
CA LYS A 2 10.10 45.04 -10.05
C LYS A 2 10.84 44.00 -9.19
N LYS A 3 11.36 44.44 -8.04
CA LYS A 3 12.06 43.60 -7.06
C LYS A 3 11.05 42.78 -6.25
N PHE A 4 11.18 41.47 -6.27
CA PHE A 4 10.47 40.59 -5.34
C PHE A 4 11.31 40.38 -4.09
N LEU A 5 10.74 40.69 -2.91
CA LEU A 5 11.29 40.34 -1.60
C LEU A 5 10.96 38.87 -1.30
N PRO A 6 11.87 38.12 -0.68
CA PRO A 6 11.57 36.80 -0.17
C PRO A 6 10.86 36.90 1.19
N ILE A 7 9.76 36.17 1.34
CA ILE A 7 9.06 36.00 2.62
C ILE A 7 9.85 35.01 3.46
N ALA A 8 10.37 35.45 4.58
CA ALA A 8 11.00 34.60 5.58
C ALA A 8 9.95 33.73 6.29
N MET A 9 10.10 32.41 6.25
CA MET A 9 9.33 31.48 7.08
C MET A 9 9.88 31.47 8.49
N ALA A 10 9.06 31.89 9.44
CA ALA A 10 9.38 31.87 10.87
C ALA A 10 9.46 30.43 11.39
N ALA A 11 10.52 30.15 12.14
CA ALA A 11 10.74 28.93 12.90
C ALA A 11 9.71 28.80 14.03
N VAL A 12 9.07 27.63 14.13
CA VAL A 12 8.22 27.28 15.27
C VAL A 12 9.11 26.76 16.40
N MET A 13 9.27 27.53 17.43
CA MET A 13 9.92 27.12 18.67
C MET A 13 9.04 26.12 19.44
N SER A 14 9.67 25.08 19.94
CA SER A 14 9.15 24.16 20.94
C SER A 14 8.98 24.85 22.27
N MET A 15 7.79 24.85 22.85
CA MET A 15 7.59 25.30 24.23
C MET A 15 7.23 24.11 25.11
N SER A 16 8.01 24.06 26.19
CA SER A 16 7.98 23.10 27.30
C SER A 16 6.69 23.18 28.13
N ALA A 17 6.39 22.08 28.81
CA ALA A 17 5.29 21.91 29.74
C ALA A 17 5.30 23.00 30.86
N VAL A 18 4.14 23.61 31.08
CA VAL A 18 3.89 24.46 32.27
C VAL A 18 3.11 23.64 33.29
N ALA A 19 3.69 23.51 34.47
CA ALA A 19 3.06 22.91 35.64
C ALA A 19 1.88 23.75 36.11
N VAL A 20 0.75 23.11 36.40
CA VAL A 20 -0.43 23.72 36.97
C VAL A 20 -0.20 23.84 38.48
N SER A 21 0.02 25.06 38.99
CA SER A 21 -0.05 25.37 40.41
C SER A 21 -1.51 25.66 40.81
N ALA A 22 -1.95 25.08 41.90
CA ALA A 22 -3.27 25.34 42.50
C ALA A 22 -3.39 26.80 42.93
N VAL A 23 -4.41 27.49 42.48
CA VAL A 23 -4.75 28.86 42.92
C VAL A 23 -5.95 28.81 43.87
N SER A 24 -5.74 29.38 45.06
CA SER A 24 -6.72 29.62 46.12
C SER A 24 -7.86 30.51 45.62
N ALA A 25 -9.06 30.25 46.11
CA ALA A 25 -10.26 31.03 45.82
C ALA A 25 -10.18 32.43 46.44
N ASN A 26 -10.51 33.46 45.64
CA ASN A 26 -11.21 34.69 45.86
C ASN A 26 -10.61 35.84 45.02
N ALA A 27 -11.02 35.91 43.77
CA ALA A 27 -11.02 37.17 43.05
C ALA A 27 -12.17 37.10 42.02
N VAL A 28 -13.12 38.01 42.10
CA VAL A 28 -14.17 38.21 41.08
C VAL A 28 -13.48 38.87 39.89
N GLU A 29 -13.22 38.08 38.85
CA GLU A 29 -12.69 38.54 37.57
C GLU A 29 -13.78 39.23 36.75
N PRO A 30 -13.49 40.33 36.04
CA PRO A 30 -14.46 40.98 35.18
C PRO A 30 -14.86 40.12 33.95
N LEU A 31 -16.14 40.09 33.67
CA LEU A 31 -16.82 39.30 32.64
C LEU A 31 -16.42 39.59 31.18
N ASN A 32 -15.22 40.10 30.90
CA ASN A 32 -14.79 40.51 29.58
C ASN A 32 -13.36 40.05 29.18
N ALA A 33 -12.86 38.98 29.78
CA ALA A 33 -11.64 38.33 29.23
C ALA A 33 -11.97 37.62 27.95
N PRO A 34 -11.23 37.79 26.83
CA PRO A 34 -11.43 37.03 25.63
C PRO A 34 -11.20 35.55 25.94
N VAL A 35 -12.20 34.71 25.70
CA VAL A 35 -12.08 33.26 25.83
C VAL A 35 -11.03 32.83 24.83
N GLN A 36 -9.78 32.66 25.28
CA GLN A 36 -8.77 31.98 24.48
C GLN A 36 -9.18 30.51 24.35
N TYR A 37 -9.77 30.17 23.21
CA TYR A 37 -9.92 28.77 22.83
C TYR A 37 -8.51 28.19 22.68
N ALA A 38 -8.04 27.55 23.74
CA ALA A 38 -6.83 26.74 23.65
C ALA A 38 -7.04 25.73 22.51
N GLN A 39 -6.36 25.95 21.41
CA GLN A 39 -6.26 24.92 20.38
C GLN A 39 -5.56 23.72 21.00
N VAL A 40 -6.35 22.74 21.43
CA VAL A 40 -5.80 21.46 21.86
C VAL A 40 -5.08 20.90 20.63
N ALA A 41 -3.76 20.98 20.63
CA ALA A 41 -2.94 20.35 19.61
C ALA A 41 -3.30 18.85 19.62
N ARG A 42 -4.09 18.41 18.64
CA ARG A 42 -4.42 17.00 18.51
C ARG A 42 -3.13 16.24 18.32
N ALA A 43 -2.79 15.39 19.29
CA ALA A 43 -1.63 14.52 19.19
C ALA A 43 -1.65 13.81 17.83
N SER A 44 -0.54 13.92 17.10
CA SER A 44 -0.41 13.23 15.83
C SER A 44 -0.38 11.73 16.08
N LEU A 45 -1.21 10.98 15.36
CA LEU A 45 -1.21 9.52 15.43
C LEU A 45 0.12 8.96 14.91
N ALA A 46 0.44 7.73 15.31
CA ALA A 46 1.58 7.01 14.76
C ALA A 46 1.47 6.92 13.23
N THR A 47 2.61 7.02 12.55
CA THR A 47 2.69 6.85 11.09
C THR A 47 2.40 5.39 10.73
N PRO A 48 1.38 5.10 9.89
CA PRO A 48 1.16 3.74 9.42
C PRO A 48 2.34 3.30 8.56
N LYS A 49 2.74 2.02 8.71
CA LYS A 49 3.81 1.40 7.93
C LYS A 49 3.23 0.25 7.11
N ILE A 50 3.52 0.24 5.81
CA ILE A 50 3.21 -0.91 4.96
C ILE A 50 4.11 -2.07 5.42
N SER A 51 3.49 -3.10 5.99
CA SER A 51 4.17 -4.30 6.47
C SER A 51 4.41 -5.32 5.36
N LYS A 52 3.56 -5.30 4.31
CA LYS A 52 3.66 -6.18 3.16
C LYS A 52 3.15 -5.52 1.89
N ALA A 53 3.92 -5.66 0.80
CA ALA A 53 3.51 -5.33 -0.55
C ALA A 53 3.86 -6.50 -1.45
N GLU A 54 2.89 -7.11 -2.09
CA GLU A 54 3.08 -8.34 -2.86
C GLU A 54 2.27 -8.35 -4.15
N SER A 55 2.82 -9.01 -5.18
CA SER A 55 2.06 -9.33 -6.39
C SER A 55 1.01 -10.39 -6.06
N VAL A 56 -0.23 -10.11 -6.39
CA VAL A 56 -1.35 -11.06 -6.31
C VAL A 56 -2.00 -11.18 -7.69
N TYR A 57 -2.91 -12.13 -7.85
CA TYR A 57 -3.70 -12.20 -9.07
C TYR A 57 -4.46 -10.87 -9.28
N GLY A 58 -4.25 -10.25 -10.42
CA GLY A 58 -4.91 -9.00 -10.81
C GLY A 58 -4.40 -7.73 -10.14
N GLY A 59 -3.24 -7.73 -9.42
CA GLY A 59 -2.75 -6.49 -8.84
C GLY A 59 -1.63 -6.58 -7.82
N VAL A 60 -1.40 -5.48 -7.14
CA VAL A 60 -0.50 -5.38 -5.98
C VAL A 60 -1.33 -5.23 -4.71
N LYS A 61 -1.21 -6.21 -3.81
CA LYS A 61 -1.81 -6.14 -2.48
C LYS A 61 -0.87 -5.46 -1.50
N LEU A 62 -1.38 -4.44 -0.86
CA LEU A 62 -0.74 -3.72 0.25
C LEU A 62 -1.40 -4.12 1.55
N THR A 63 -0.61 -4.28 2.61
CA THR A 63 -1.10 -4.49 3.98
C THR A 63 -0.26 -3.62 4.91
N TRP A 64 -0.90 -2.99 5.88
CA TRP A 64 -0.24 -2.13 6.87
C TRP A 64 -0.77 -2.37 8.27
N ASN A 65 0.00 -1.92 9.26
CA ASN A 65 -0.37 -2.06 10.66
C ASN A 65 -1.53 -1.12 11.01
N LYS A 66 -2.49 -1.64 11.78
CA LYS A 66 -3.55 -0.82 12.36
C LYS A 66 -2.91 0.24 13.29
N VAL A 67 -3.37 1.48 13.16
CA VAL A 67 -2.98 2.60 14.03
C VAL A 67 -4.12 2.89 14.99
N ASN A 68 -3.86 2.85 16.28
CA ASN A 68 -4.87 3.15 17.29
C ASN A 68 -5.35 4.60 17.14
N GLY A 69 -6.66 4.81 17.19
CA GLY A 69 -7.28 6.11 16.99
C GLY A 69 -7.41 6.56 15.52
N ALA A 70 -6.91 5.80 14.56
CA ALA A 70 -7.10 6.11 13.15
C ALA A 70 -8.56 5.88 12.73
N ALA A 71 -9.21 6.91 12.22
CA ALA A 71 -10.56 6.82 11.67
C ALA A 71 -10.55 6.20 10.26
N LYS A 72 -9.62 6.62 9.42
CA LYS A 72 -9.42 6.15 8.04
C LYS A 72 -7.96 6.24 7.65
N TYR A 73 -7.62 5.57 6.56
CA TYR A 73 -6.32 5.61 5.90
C TYR A 73 -6.47 6.15 4.49
N ARG A 74 -5.47 6.89 4.02
CA ARG A 74 -5.32 7.31 2.63
C ARG A 74 -4.09 6.66 2.05
N VAL A 75 -4.29 5.93 0.95
CA VAL A 75 -3.21 5.25 0.22
C VAL A 75 -2.74 6.14 -0.93
N TYR A 76 -1.43 6.16 -1.14
CA TYR A 76 -0.79 6.88 -2.23
C TYR A 76 0.16 5.99 -2.99
N TYR A 77 0.32 6.25 -4.29
CA TYR A 77 1.43 5.73 -5.08
C TYR A 77 2.38 6.88 -5.49
N LYS A 78 3.64 6.55 -5.73
CA LYS A 78 4.66 7.51 -6.15
C LYS A 78 4.71 7.60 -7.67
N GLY A 79 4.10 8.63 -8.23
CA GLY A 79 4.17 8.95 -9.64
C GLY A 79 5.35 9.87 -9.99
N ARG A 80 5.47 10.27 -11.25
CA ARG A 80 6.54 11.18 -11.74
C ARG A 80 6.51 12.54 -11.06
N LYS A 81 5.32 13.06 -10.72
CA LYS A 81 5.10 14.37 -10.07
C LYS A 81 5.03 14.28 -8.54
N GLY A 82 5.35 13.15 -7.93
CA GLY A 82 5.27 12.93 -6.50
C GLY A 82 4.16 11.97 -6.09
N TRP A 83 3.69 12.07 -4.84
CA TRP A 83 2.66 11.20 -4.28
C TRP A 83 1.27 11.54 -4.82
N THR A 84 0.63 10.56 -5.42
CA THR A 84 -0.73 10.66 -5.96
C THR A 84 -1.68 9.85 -5.09
N ARG A 85 -2.81 10.46 -4.67
CA ARG A 85 -3.86 9.79 -3.92
C ARG A 85 -4.50 8.70 -4.77
N MET A 86 -4.76 7.55 -4.15
CA MET A 86 -5.47 6.42 -4.75
C MET A 86 -6.85 6.24 -4.11
N VAL A 87 -6.89 5.95 -2.81
CA VAL A 87 -8.13 5.60 -2.11
C VAL A 87 -8.10 6.04 -0.65
N ASP A 88 -9.27 6.31 -0.09
CA ASP A 88 -9.52 6.43 1.35
C ASP A 88 -10.26 5.17 1.81
N THR A 89 -9.80 4.53 2.90
CA THR A 89 -10.36 3.27 3.40
C THR A 89 -10.28 3.17 4.91
N THR A 90 -11.17 2.40 5.51
CA THR A 90 -11.11 1.99 6.92
C THR A 90 -10.34 0.68 7.10
N SER A 91 -10.10 -0.05 6.00
CA SER A 91 -9.34 -1.30 5.98
C SER A 91 -7.85 -1.04 6.24
N THR A 92 -7.13 -2.06 6.67
CA THR A 92 -5.66 -2.10 6.77
C THR A 92 -5.00 -2.77 5.57
N SER A 93 -5.74 -2.95 4.47
CA SER A 93 -5.23 -3.47 3.22
C SER A 93 -5.93 -2.84 2.02
N TYR A 94 -5.24 -2.88 0.87
CA TYR A 94 -5.74 -2.40 -0.42
C TYR A 94 -5.11 -3.19 -1.56
N ILE A 95 -5.83 -3.39 -2.66
CA ILE A 95 -5.28 -3.98 -3.89
C ILE A 95 -5.31 -2.92 -4.99
N ASP A 96 -4.13 -2.55 -5.47
CA ASP A 96 -3.97 -1.73 -6.66
C ASP A 96 -4.08 -2.62 -7.90
N LYS A 97 -5.11 -2.39 -8.72
CA LYS A 97 -5.37 -3.13 -9.95
C LYS A 97 -4.81 -2.42 -11.20
N ASP A 98 -4.44 -1.13 -11.06
CA ASP A 98 -3.95 -0.30 -12.17
C ASP A 98 -2.44 -0.45 -12.36
N VAL A 99 -1.97 -1.69 -12.36
CA VAL A 99 -0.55 -2.05 -12.45
C VAL A 99 -0.25 -2.88 -13.70
N SER A 100 0.94 -2.67 -14.26
CA SER A 100 1.45 -3.41 -15.41
C SER A 100 2.61 -4.31 -15.00
N SER A 101 2.63 -5.54 -15.51
CA SER A 101 3.68 -6.52 -15.19
C SER A 101 5.06 -6.04 -15.59
N GLY A 102 6.06 -6.36 -14.76
CA GLY A 102 7.47 -6.00 -14.95
C GLY A 102 7.85 -4.64 -14.39
N ARG A 103 6.91 -3.84 -13.87
CA ARG A 103 7.16 -2.48 -13.34
C ARG A 103 7.28 -2.45 -11.83
N ASN A 104 8.05 -1.49 -11.33
CA ASN A 104 8.14 -1.17 -9.90
C ASN A 104 7.10 -0.12 -9.53
N TYR A 105 6.45 -0.31 -8.38
CA TYR A 105 5.48 0.60 -7.80
C TYR A 105 5.88 0.89 -6.36
N THR A 106 5.81 2.16 -5.96
CA THR A 106 6.15 2.60 -4.61
C THR A 106 4.92 3.21 -3.97
N TYR A 107 4.58 2.78 -2.76
CA TYR A 107 3.37 3.17 -2.05
C TYR A 107 3.68 3.71 -0.66
N THR A 108 2.78 4.55 -0.16
CA THR A 108 2.75 4.98 1.23
C THR A 108 1.32 5.11 1.72
N VAL A 109 1.14 5.12 3.04
CA VAL A 109 -0.16 5.25 3.69
C VAL A 109 -0.10 6.33 4.74
N ARG A 110 -1.21 7.04 4.95
CA ARG A 110 -1.35 8.09 5.96
C ARG A 110 -2.70 7.98 6.66
N CYS A 111 -2.77 8.25 7.97
CA CYS A 111 -4.04 8.37 8.67
C CYS A 111 -4.71 9.71 8.32
N ILE A 112 -6.02 9.68 8.18
CA ILE A 112 -6.86 10.85 7.91
C ILE A 112 -8.06 10.87 8.87
N SER A 113 -8.67 12.06 9.01
CA SER A 113 -9.91 12.25 9.74
C SER A 113 -11.07 11.47 9.12
N ALA A 114 -12.15 11.27 9.89
CA ALA A 114 -13.34 10.55 9.43
C ALA A 114 -13.98 11.18 8.19
N ASP A 115 -13.96 12.51 8.08
CA ASP A 115 -14.45 13.28 6.93
C ASP A 115 -13.44 13.31 5.75
N GLY A 116 -12.22 12.81 5.95
CA GLY A 116 -11.17 12.76 4.93
C GLY A 116 -10.49 14.11 4.63
N LYS A 117 -10.82 15.17 5.37
CA LYS A 117 -10.33 16.53 5.08
C LYS A 117 -8.98 16.84 5.71
N SER A 118 -8.64 16.17 6.80
CA SER A 118 -7.41 16.44 7.56
C SER A 118 -6.53 15.22 7.67
N PHE A 119 -5.22 15.43 7.70
CA PHE A 119 -4.25 14.40 8.05
C PHE A 119 -4.12 14.31 9.58
N THR A 120 -4.14 13.09 10.09
CA THR A 120 -4.01 12.81 11.53
C THR A 120 -2.70 12.09 11.89
N SER A 121 -1.88 11.74 10.89
CA SER A 121 -0.53 11.19 11.10
C SER A 121 0.47 11.75 10.10
N GLY A 122 1.76 11.46 10.28
CA GLY A 122 2.79 11.51 9.26
C GLY A 122 2.60 10.41 8.20
N TYR A 123 3.58 10.26 7.31
CA TYR A 123 3.66 9.19 6.31
C TYR A 123 5.13 8.80 6.09
N ASP A 124 5.36 7.60 5.59
CA ASP A 124 6.70 7.16 5.16
C ASP A 124 7.04 7.82 3.82
N SER A 125 7.97 8.79 3.84
CA SER A 125 8.39 9.55 2.65
C SER A 125 9.21 8.71 1.67
N LYS A 126 9.86 7.62 2.11
CA LYS A 126 10.54 6.67 1.24
C LYS A 126 9.53 5.76 0.54
N GLY A 127 8.52 5.32 1.28
CA GLY A 127 7.51 4.38 0.84
C GLY A 127 8.04 2.94 0.72
N THR A 128 7.15 2.02 0.38
CA THR A 128 7.46 0.60 0.15
C THR A 128 7.35 0.31 -1.33
N THR A 129 8.43 -0.25 -1.92
CA THR A 129 8.51 -0.57 -3.35
C THR A 129 8.31 -2.06 -3.57
N VAL A 130 7.50 -2.41 -4.57
CA VAL A 130 7.28 -3.78 -5.04
C VAL A 130 7.34 -3.81 -6.56
N LYS A 131 7.94 -4.87 -7.12
CA LYS A 131 7.85 -5.16 -8.55
C LYS A 131 6.62 -6.03 -8.79
N TYR A 132 5.67 -5.54 -9.60
CA TYR A 132 4.51 -6.33 -9.98
C TYR A 132 4.87 -7.32 -11.09
N ILE A 133 4.54 -8.58 -10.89
CA ILE A 133 4.65 -9.64 -11.89
C ILE A 133 3.25 -10.30 -11.98
N ALA A 134 2.62 -10.17 -13.13
CA ALA A 134 1.32 -10.79 -13.38
C ALA A 134 1.41 -12.32 -13.34
N ALA A 135 0.36 -12.98 -12.95
CA ALA A 135 0.24 -14.43 -13.15
C ALA A 135 0.17 -14.75 -14.64
N PRO A 136 0.88 -15.77 -15.12
CA PRO A 136 0.71 -16.24 -16.50
C PRO A 136 -0.69 -16.86 -16.68
N GLU A 137 -1.25 -16.69 -17.87
CA GLU A 137 -2.49 -17.35 -18.28
C GLU A 137 -2.17 -18.49 -19.24
N ILE A 138 -2.75 -19.66 -18.99
CA ILE A 138 -2.64 -20.80 -19.91
C ILE A 138 -3.41 -20.43 -21.17
N SER A 139 -2.72 -20.35 -22.30
CA SER A 139 -3.29 -20.00 -23.60
C SER A 139 -3.72 -21.21 -24.41
N LYS A 140 -3.11 -22.38 -24.17
CA LYS A 140 -3.39 -23.59 -24.91
C LYS A 140 -3.06 -24.84 -24.11
N LEU A 141 -3.94 -25.84 -24.21
CA LEU A 141 -3.70 -27.22 -23.83
C LEU A 141 -3.94 -28.09 -25.07
N GLU A 142 -3.01 -28.97 -25.43
CA GLU A 142 -3.11 -29.80 -26.58
C GLU A 142 -2.49 -31.19 -26.35
N ASN A 143 -3.16 -32.21 -26.83
CA ASN A 143 -2.60 -33.56 -26.85
C ASN A 143 -1.51 -33.61 -27.91
N VAL A 144 -0.34 -34.09 -27.53
CA VAL A 144 0.80 -34.29 -28.43
C VAL A 144 1.30 -35.73 -28.27
N ASN A 145 2.13 -36.17 -29.20
CA ASN A 145 2.76 -37.48 -29.05
C ASN A 145 3.61 -37.50 -27.78
N GLY A 146 3.26 -38.42 -26.86
CA GLY A 146 3.96 -38.58 -25.57
C GLY A 146 3.49 -37.65 -24.43
N GLY A 147 2.30 -37.01 -24.52
CA GLY A 147 1.75 -36.29 -23.38
C GLY A 147 0.82 -35.12 -23.70
N VAL A 148 0.65 -34.22 -22.75
CA VAL A 148 -0.13 -32.98 -22.90
C VAL A 148 0.80 -31.79 -22.87
N LYS A 149 0.77 -30.99 -23.93
CA LYS A 149 1.50 -29.72 -24.00
C LYS A 149 0.66 -28.59 -23.43
N ILE A 150 1.25 -27.93 -22.48
CA ILE A 150 0.70 -26.72 -21.81
C ILE A 150 1.47 -25.52 -22.34
N SER A 151 0.78 -24.50 -22.86
CA SER A 151 1.41 -23.26 -23.34
C SER A 151 0.80 -22.05 -22.65
N TRP A 152 1.60 -21.01 -22.42
CA TRP A 152 1.18 -19.76 -21.82
C TRP A 152 1.88 -18.57 -22.43
N GLY A 153 1.29 -17.38 -22.25
CA GLY A 153 1.88 -16.14 -22.71
C GLY A 153 3.13 -15.74 -21.90
N LYS A 154 4.11 -15.10 -22.55
CA LYS A 154 5.26 -14.51 -21.87
C LYS A 154 4.81 -13.41 -20.95
N VAL A 155 5.20 -13.49 -19.66
CA VAL A 155 4.92 -12.46 -18.66
C VAL A 155 6.09 -11.50 -18.54
N SER A 156 5.83 -10.21 -18.73
CA SER A 156 6.86 -9.17 -18.60
C SER A 156 7.47 -9.17 -17.21
N GLY A 157 8.79 -9.21 -17.12
CA GLY A 157 9.55 -9.24 -15.87
C GLY A 157 9.65 -10.61 -15.20
N ALA A 158 8.97 -11.65 -15.69
CA ALA A 158 9.17 -13.02 -15.24
C ALA A 158 10.49 -13.59 -15.79
N THR A 159 11.28 -14.22 -14.92
CA THR A 159 12.55 -14.86 -15.29
C THR A 159 12.43 -16.38 -15.38
N LYS A 160 11.45 -16.95 -14.67
CA LYS A 160 11.13 -18.39 -14.64
C LYS A 160 9.64 -18.59 -14.41
N TYR A 161 9.14 -19.72 -14.81
CA TYR A 161 7.77 -20.20 -14.56
C TYR A 161 7.84 -21.50 -13.77
N ARG A 162 6.85 -21.68 -12.91
CA ARG A 162 6.65 -22.93 -12.19
C ARG A 162 5.32 -23.52 -12.60
N VAL A 163 5.33 -24.72 -13.13
CA VAL A 163 4.14 -25.43 -13.56
C VAL A 163 3.67 -26.36 -12.46
N TYR A 164 2.36 -26.37 -12.23
CA TYR A 164 1.69 -27.23 -11.27
C TYR A 164 0.56 -27.97 -11.95
N TYR A 165 0.25 -29.17 -11.47
CA TYR A 165 -1.04 -29.82 -11.73
C TYR A 165 -1.85 -29.88 -10.44
N LYS A 166 -3.18 -29.94 -10.57
CA LYS A 166 -4.12 -30.08 -9.45
C LYS A 166 -4.56 -31.53 -9.34
N GLY A 167 -4.04 -32.24 -8.35
CA GLY A 167 -4.48 -33.60 -8.01
C GLY A 167 -5.51 -33.59 -6.89
N SER A 168 -5.97 -34.79 -6.48
CA SER A 168 -6.93 -34.96 -5.37
C SER A 168 -6.43 -34.42 -4.02
N LYS A 169 -5.11 -34.39 -3.81
CA LYS A 169 -4.46 -33.87 -2.61
C LYS A 169 -4.03 -32.40 -2.72
N GLY A 170 -4.41 -31.70 -3.80
CA GLY A 170 -4.07 -30.28 -4.04
C GLY A 170 -3.06 -30.08 -5.16
N TRP A 171 -2.40 -28.91 -5.16
CA TRP A 171 -1.45 -28.53 -6.20
C TRP A 171 -0.09 -29.18 -5.99
N THR A 172 0.41 -29.88 -7.02
CA THR A 172 1.72 -30.52 -7.04
C THR A 172 2.62 -29.86 -8.08
N LYS A 173 3.84 -29.50 -7.67
CA LYS A 173 4.85 -28.95 -8.57
C LYS A 173 5.26 -30.01 -9.59
N MET A 174 5.32 -29.61 -10.86
CA MET A 174 5.83 -30.42 -11.96
C MET A 174 7.25 -29.99 -12.32
N VAL A 175 7.43 -28.76 -12.79
CA VAL A 175 8.72 -28.27 -13.31
C VAL A 175 8.92 -26.78 -13.02
N ASP A 176 10.19 -26.37 -12.96
CA ASP A 176 10.61 -24.96 -13.10
C ASP A 176 11.25 -24.80 -14.49
N THR A 177 10.78 -23.82 -15.27
CA THR A 177 11.22 -23.61 -16.66
C THR A 177 11.35 -22.13 -17.01
N THR A 178 12.21 -21.80 -17.96
CA THR A 178 12.26 -20.49 -18.61
C THR A 178 11.42 -20.40 -19.88
N SER A 179 10.97 -21.55 -20.38
CA SER A 179 10.11 -21.65 -21.56
C SER A 179 8.68 -21.19 -21.25
N THR A 180 7.93 -20.87 -22.28
CA THR A 180 6.48 -20.57 -22.21
C THR A 180 5.61 -21.76 -22.57
N SER A 181 6.19 -22.96 -22.56
CA SER A 181 5.48 -24.23 -22.71
C SER A 181 6.18 -25.37 -21.98
N TYR A 182 5.41 -26.39 -21.66
CA TYR A 182 5.88 -27.62 -21.04
C TYR A 182 5.04 -28.80 -21.55
N ILE A 183 5.65 -29.98 -21.72
CA ILE A 183 4.95 -31.24 -22.07
C ILE A 183 4.92 -32.10 -20.80
N ASP A 184 3.72 -32.33 -20.29
CA ASP A 184 3.47 -33.30 -19.24
C ASP A 184 3.42 -34.70 -19.87
N LYS A 185 4.42 -35.53 -19.55
CA LYS A 185 4.54 -36.90 -20.05
C LYS A 185 3.91 -37.92 -19.11
N ASP A 186 3.58 -37.52 -17.90
CA ASP A 186 3.05 -38.41 -16.84
C ASP A 186 1.51 -38.46 -16.85
N VAL A 187 0.90 -38.14 -18.00
CA VAL A 187 -0.55 -38.20 -18.20
C VAL A 187 -0.97 -39.57 -18.66
N SER A 188 -1.90 -40.22 -17.94
CA SER A 188 -2.61 -41.39 -18.43
C SER A 188 -3.86 -40.98 -19.23
N SER A 189 -4.22 -41.72 -20.26
CA SER A 189 -5.45 -41.48 -21.02
C SER A 189 -6.66 -41.49 -20.07
N GLY A 190 -7.53 -40.46 -20.16
CA GLY A 190 -8.72 -40.31 -19.30
C GLY A 190 -8.56 -39.39 -18.10
N ARG A 191 -7.40 -38.73 -17.91
CA ARG A 191 -7.24 -37.62 -16.96
C ARG A 191 -7.78 -36.32 -17.56
N PHE A 192 -8.72 -35.70 -16.90
CA PHE A 192 -9.17 -34.33 -17.22
C PHE A 192 -8.29 -33.31 -16.45
N PHE A 193 -7.97 -32.19 -17.09
CA PHE A 193 -7.17 -31.08 -16.54
C PHE A 193 -8.04 -29.87 -16.28
#